data_8c5686c2b37e6897c248fb9fb49faef8
#
_entry.id   8c5686c2b37e6897c248fb9fb49faef8
#
_cell.length_a   1.000
_cell.length_b   1.000
_cell.length_c   1.000
_cell.angle_alpha   90.00
_cell.angle_beta   90.00
_cell.angle_gamma   90.00
#
_symmetry.space_group_name_H-M   'P 1'
#
loop_
_entity.id
_entity.type
_entity.pdbx_description
1 polymer ?
#
loop_
_entity_poly.entity_id
_entity_poly.type
_entity_poly.pdbx_seq_one_letter_code
_entity_poly.pdbx_strand_id
1 'polypeptide(L)'
;MRLEYYSGTEAFGNDVLDPLLRHEEQNNLLISFARNDRKEETSGWLLATVKDDAGSVLLTAACTPPFNLVLAETDNRPCPTAVKLLASELKTMRRMFPGVLAEQTLARRFAEEFAGTGRYRINHSMTVMRLDHVANHTPSPGAARPLREEDLFFVPYWCRAFAEEAHVGQPGLDASIEQTRKRIGADTFYLWEDRIPVSQACHARSTMHGAAISAVYTPPPYRGRGYASSLVAELSRVLLERGNRFCCLFADTANPVSCGIYRRIGYVDRCIVEDLQWLP
;
A
#
# COMPACT_ATOMS: atom_id res chain seq x y z
N MET A 1 -10.50 22.76 -17.54
CA MET A 1 -10.17 21.48 -16.88
C MET A 1 -10.21 20.37 -17.92
N ARG A 2 -9.24 19.47 -17.98
CA ARG A 2 -9.15 18.37 -18.97
C ARG A 2 -8.72 17.07 -18.33
N LEU A 3 -9.26 15.95 -18.80
CA LEU A 3 -8.81 14.60 -18.46
C LEU A 3 -7.79 14.14 -19.50
N GLU A 4 -6.71 13.54 -19.02
CA GLU A 4 -5.61 13.03 -19.85
C GLU A 4 -5.31 11.57 -19.49
N TYR A 5 -5.15 10.72 -20.50
CA TYR A 5 -4.80 9.30 -20.34
C TYR A 5 -3.37 9.07 -20.84
N TYR A 6 -2.68 8.12 -20.21
CA TYR A 6 -1.30 7.77 -20.53
C TYR A 6 -1.22 6.33 -20.99
N SER A 7 -0.46 6.11 -22.05
CA SER A 7 -0.17 4.76 -22.58
C SER A 7 0.99 4.06 -21.86
N GLY A 8 1.73 4.77 -21.02
CA GLY A 8 2.88 4.24 -20.30
C GLY A 8 3.23 5.02 -19.05
N THR A 9 4.02 4.40 -18.19
CA THR A 9 4.38 4.92 -16.87
C THR A 9 5.37 6.07 -16.91
N GLU A 10 6.19 6.19 -17.97
CA GLU A 10 7.17 7.27 -18.08
C GLU A 10 6.49 8.64 -18.21
N ALA A 11 5.60 8.80 -19.21
CA ALA A 11 4.86 10.05 -19.38
C ALA A 11 3.95 10.36 -18.18
N PHE A 12 3.30 9.33 -17.62
CA PHE A 12 2.51 9.46 -16.42
C PHE A 12 3.37 9.93 -15.23
N GLY A 13 4.53 9.32 -15.01
CA GLY A 13 5.45 9.67 -13.94
C GLY A 13 5.95 11.11 -14.03
N ASN A 14 6.28 11.58 -15.24
CA ASN A 14 6.73 12.95 -15.44
C ASN A 14 5.71 13.99 -14.97
N ASP A 15 4.42 13.69 -15.07
CA ASP A 15 3.34 14.60 -14.66
C ASP A 15 2.97 14.48 -13.19
N VAL A 16 3.02 13.26 -12.62
CA VAL A 16 2.40 13.01 -11.30
C VAL A 16 3.40 12.87 -10.15
N LEU A 17 4.69 12.61 -10.40
CA LEU A 17 5.63 12.35 -9.31
C LEU A 17 5.76 13.55 -8.38
N ASP A 18 6.00 14.75 -8.91
CA ASP A 18 6.15 15.95 -8.06
C ASP A 18 4.95 16.21 -7.14
N PRO A 19 3.70 16.26 -7.65
CA PRO A 19 2.54 16.41 -6.77
C PRO A 19 2.35 15.24 -5.78
N LEU A 20 2.63 14.01 -6.17
CA LEU A 20 2.48 12.85 -5.29
C LEU A 20 3.52 12.82 -4.15
N LEU A 21 4.74 13.31 -4.41
CA LEU A 21 5.83 13.34 -3.44
C LEU A 21 5.58 14.29 -2.26
N ARG A 22 4.65 15.22 -2.38
CA ARG A 22 4.29 16.12 -1.26
C ARG A 22 3.64 15.40 -0.09
N HIS A 23 3.00 14.24 -0.36
CA HIS A 23 2.43 13.33 0.63
C HIS A 23 2.88 11.89 0.31
N GLU A 24 4.18 11.68 0.34
CA GLU A 24 4.84 10.50 -0.19
C GLU A 24 4.41 9.20 0.49
N GLU A 25 4.26 9.22 1.83
CA GLU A 25 3.80 8.07 2.61
C GLU A 25 2.36 7.67 2.27
N GLN A 26 1.49 8.63 2.01
CA GLN A 26 0.10 8.41 1.61
C GLN A 26 0.02 7.87 0.18
N ASN A 27 0.80 8.45 -0.71
CA ASN A 27 0.76 8.20 -2.15
C ASN A 27 1.71 7.07 -2.60
N ASN A 28 2.30 6.31 -1.66
CA ASN A 28 3.35 5.33 -1.95
C ASN A 28 2.96 4.31 -3.03
N LEU A 29 1.66 3.95 -3.14
CA LEU A 29 1.17 3.02 -4.14
C LEU A 29 1.15 3.66 -5.54
N LEU A 30 0.60 4.88 -5.70
CA LEU A 30 0.62 5.63 -6.96
C LEU A 30 2.04 5.94 -7.42
N ILE A 31 2.92 6.31 -6.50
CA ILE A 31 4.35 6.54 -6.78
C ILE A 31 4.99 5.26 -7.31
N SER A 32 4.68 4.09 -6.72
CA SER A 32 5.22 2.81 -7.20
C SER A 32 4.74 2.46 -8.61
N PHE A 33 3.50 2.80 -8.97
CA PHE A 33 2.98 2.62 -10.33
C PHE A 33 3.65 3.60 -11.31
N ALA A 34 3.76 4.87 -10.94
CA ALA A 34 4.38 5.89 -11.77
C ALA A 34 5.86 5.60 -12.07
N ARG A 35 6.60 5.08 -11.09
CA ARG A 35 8.01 4.69 -11.25
C ARG A 35 8.18 3.39 -12.02
N ASN A 36 7.28 2.44 -11.81
CA ASN A 36 7.33 1.08 -12.38
C ASN A 36 8.73 0.44 -12.28
N ASP A 37 9.39 0.57 -11.13
CA ASP A 37 10.76 0.09 -10.91
C ASP A 37 10.92 -1.41 -11.17
N ARG A 38 9.83 -2.18 -11.09
CA ARG A 38 9.79 -3.62 -11.37
C ARG A 38 9.63 -3.94 -12.86
N LYS A 39 9.51 -2.91 -13.71
CA LYS A 39 9.29 -3.05 -15.16
C LYS A 39 8.13 -3.99 -15.47
N GLU A 40 7.05 -3.88 -14.72
CA GLU A 40 5.84 -4.64 -14.95
C GLU A 40 5.23 -4.26 -16.30
N GLU A 41 4.62 -5.23 -16.98
CA GLU A 41 3.86 -4.96 -18.19
C GLU A 41 2.63 -4.10 -17.84
N THR A 42 2.46 -2.98 -18.55
CA THR A 42 1.39 -2.01 -18.26
C THR A 42 0.18 -2.16 -19.18
N SER A 43 0.14 -3.22 -19.98
CA SER A 43 -1.01 -3.55 -20.84
C SER A 43 -2.28 -3.68 -19.99
N GLY A 44 -3.29 -2.91 -20.34
CA GLY A 44 -4.55 -2.86 -19.60
C GLY A 44 -4.58 -1.96 -18.36
N TRP A 45 -3.45 -1.37 -17.96
CA TRP A 45 -3.48 -0.37 -16.89
C TRP A 45 -4.29 0.85 -17.30
N LEU A 46 -4.96 1.47 -16.35
CA LEU A 46 -5.53 2.79 -16.47
C LEU A 46 -4.59 3.75 -15.76
N LEU A 47 -4.04 4.70 -16.49
CA LEU A 47 -3.21 5.79 -15.97
C LEU A 47 -3.82 7.09 -16.47
N ALA A 48 -4.26 7.97 -15.57
CA ALA A 48 -4.95 9.19 -15.93
C ALA A 48 -4.70 10.33 -14.94
N THR A 49 -4.82 11.57 -15.43
CA THR A 49 -4.84 12.78 -14.61
C THR A 49 -5.98 13.69 -15.02
N VAL A 50 -6.50 14.43 -14.07
CA VAL A 50 -7.31 15.62 -14.37
C VAL A 50 -6.45 16.85 -14.10
N LYS A 51 -6.31 17.71 -15.12
CA LYS A 51 -5.51 18.95 -15.07
C LYS A 51 -6.40 20.19 -15.17
N ASP A 52 -5.94 21.27 -14.58
CA ASP A 52 -6.55 22.59 -14.79
C ASP A 52 -6.18 23.19 -16.15
N ASP A 53 -6.64 24.41 -16.41
CA ASP A 53 -6.36 25.10 -17.68
C ASP A 53 -4.90 25.57 -17.80
N ALA A 54 -4.17 25.65 -16.68
CA ALA A 54 -2.74 25.93 -16.64
C ALA A 54 -1.88 24.67 -16.83
N GLY A 55 -2.50 23.47 -16.87
CA GLY A 55 -1.81 22.18 -17.01
C GLY A 55 -1.37 21.55 -15.69
N SER A 56 -1.73 22.13 -14.55
CA SER A 56 -1.41 21.57 -13.23
C SER A 56 -2.29 20.37 -12.92
N VAL A 57 -1.70 19.30 -12.40
CA VAL A 57 -2.44 18.08 -11.99
C VAL A 57 -3.26 18.39 -10.74
N LEU A 58 -4.57 18.15 -10.83
CA LEU A 58 -5.52 18.28 -9.72
C LEU A 58 -5.85 16.93 -9.09
N LEU A 59 -5.98 15.90 -9.93
CA LEU A 59 -6.33 14.54 -9.52
C LEU A 59 -5.52 13.54 -10.32
N THR A 60 -4.94 12.57 -9.63
CA THR A 60 -4.21 11.44 -10.20
C THR A 60 -5.02 10.17 -10.01
N ALA A 61 -5.08 9.34 -11.05
CA ALA A 61 -5.79 8.07 -11.06
C ALA A 61 -4.94 6.97 -11.69
N ALA A 62 -4.85 5.81 -11.04
CA ALA A 62 -4.26 4.62 -11.63
C ALA A 62 -5.02 3.35 -11.21
N CYS A 63 -5.18 2.43 -12.14
CA CYS A 63 -5.74 1.10 -11.87
C CYS A 63 -4.90 0.04 -12.58
N THR A 64 -4.48 -0.96 -11.83
CA THR A 64 -3.75 -2.14 -12.31
C THR A 64 -4.67 -3.35 -12.15
N PRO A 65 -5.37 -3.80 -13.20
CA PRO A 65 -6.30 -4.92 -13.06
C PRO A 65 -5.65 -6.17 -12.45
N PRO A 66 -6.34 -6.92 -11.59
CA PRO A 66 -7.77 -6.81 -11.26
C PRO A 66 -8.09 -5.92 -10.03
N PHE A 67 -7.19 -5.04 -9.63
CA PHE A 67 -7.30 -4.26 -8.38
C PHE A 67 -8.16 -3.00 -8.52
N ASN A 68 -8.41 -2.35 -7.40
CA ASN A 68 -9.18 -1.11 -7.31
C ASN A 68 -8.49 0.06 -8.01
N LEU A 69 -9.30 1.04 -8.42
CA LEU A 69 -8.82 2.34 -8.84
C LEU A 69 -8.19 3.06 -7.64
N VAL A 70 -6.96 3.54 -7.78
CA VAL A 70 -6.26 4.32 -6.75
C VAL A 70 -6.29 5.79 -7.16
N LEU A 71 -6.67 6.66 -6.22
CA LEU A 71 -6.81 8.09 -6.46
C LEU A 71 -5.99 8.92 -5.45
N ALA A 72 -5.50 10.07 -5.91
CA ALA A 72 -4.94 11.12 -5.05
C ALA A 72 -5.28 12.50 -5.59
N GLU A 73 -5.75 13.40 -4.73
CA GLU A 73 -5.84 14.83 -5.00
C GLU A 73 -4.49 15.51 -4.73
N THR A 74 -4.09 16.45 -5.57
CA THR A 74 -2.84 17.20 -5.36
C THR A 74 -2.92 18.04 -4.09
N ASP A 75 -1.90 17.97 -3.25
CA ASP A 75 -1.80 18.65 -1.94
C ASP A 75 -2.97 18.35 -0.99
N ASN A 76 -3.66 17.22 -1.17
CA ASN A 76 -4.89 16.90 -0.46
C ASN A 76 -5.94 18.02 -0.54
N ARG A 77 -5.93 18.79 -1.63
CA ARG A 77 -6.89 19.86 -1.88
C ARG A 77 -8.12 19.31 -2.60
N PRO A 78 -9.30 19.33 -1.96
CA PRO A 78 -10.51 18.80 -2.56
C PRO A 78 -10.86 19.51 -3.87
N CYS A 79 -11.03 18.73 -4.95
CA CYS A 79 -11.48 19.22 -6.25
C CYS A 79 -12.70 18.41 -6.75
N PRO A 80 -13.92 18.68 -6.25
CA PRO A 80 -15.11 17.92 -6.61
C PRO A 80 -15.39 17.88 -8.11
N THR A 81 -15.08 18.94 -8.82
CA THR A 81 -15.28 19.03 -10.28
C THR A 81 -14.34 18.09 -11.04
N ALA A 82 -13.08 17.92 -10.59
CA ALA A 82 -12.15 16.95 -11.16
C ALA A 82 -12.62 15.51 -10.92
N VAL A 83 -13.10 15.22 -9.71
CA VAL A 83 -13.65 13.91 -9.34
C VAL A 83 -14.87 13.57 -10.21
N LYS A 84 -15.81 14.52 -10.38
CA LYS A 84 -17.00 14.35 -11.22
C LYS A 84 -16.63 14.12 -12.69
N LEU A 85 -15.67 14.87 -13.22
CA LEU A 85 -15.19 14.69 -14.59
C LEU A 85 -14.62 13.27 -14.78
N LEU A 86 -13.71 12.83 -13.91
CA LEU A 86 -13.13 11.49 -13.99
C LEU A 86 -14.21 10.40 -13.89
N ALA A 87 -15.12 10.50 -12.91
CA ALA A 87 -16.18 9.52 -12.71
C ALA A 87 -17.11 9.41 -13.93
N SER A 88 -17.51 10.54 -14.52
CA SER A 88 -18.36 10.59 -15.72
C SER A 88 -17.71 9.93 -16.92
N GLU A 89 -16.43 10.24 -17.16
CA GLU A 89 -15.67 9.67 -18.30
C GLU A 89 -15.47 8.15 -18.14
N LEU A 90 -15.10 7.68 -16.93
CA LEU A 90 -14.93 6.25 -16.67
C LEU A 90 -16.23 5.45 -16.83
N LYS A 91 -17.38 6.05 -16.48
CA LYS A 91 -18.71 5.47 -16.77
C LYS A 91 -18.96 5.36 -18.28
N THR A 92 -18.70 6.43 -19.01
CA THR A 92 -18.89 6.49 -20.47
C THR A 92 -18.03 5.43 -21.17
N MET A 93 -16.81 5.24 -20.72
CA MET A 93 -15.88 4.21 -21.23
C MET A 93 -16.24 2.79 -20.77
N ARG A 94 -17.21 2.61 -19.90
CA ARG A 94 -17.57 1.33 -19.28
C ARG A 94 -16.36 0.62 -18.65
N ARG A 95 -15.43 1.39 -18.07
CA ARG A 95 -14.28 0.79 -17.39
C ARG A 95 -14.73 0.08 -16.12
N MET A 96 -14.30 -1.19 -16.02
CA MET A 96 -14.63 -2.05 -14.88
C MET A 96 -13.43 -2.15 -13.95
N PHE A 97 -13.66 -1.87 -12.67
CA PHE A 97 -12.76 -2.10 -11.56
C PHE A 97 -13.60 -2.38 -10.31
N PRO A 98 -13.11 -3.17 -9.35
CA PRO A 98 -13.96 -3.66 -8.26
C PRO A 98 -14.32 -2.58 -7.23
N GLY A 99 -13.56 -1.48 -7.17
CA GLY A 99 -13.77 -0.43 -6.19
C GLY A 99 -12.76 0.70 -6.31
N VAL A 100 -12.62 1.50 -5.27
CA VAL A 100 -11.69 2.62 -5.19
C VAL A 100 -10.90 2.61 -3.89
N LEU A 101 -9.62 2.96 -3.95
CA LEU A 101 -8.73 3.19 -2.81
C LEU A 101 -8.21 4.63 -2.87
N ALA A 102 -8.50 5.41 -1.84
CA ALA A 102 -8.05 6.80 -1.71
C ALA A 102 -8.12 7.29 -0.27
N GLU A 103 -7.69 8.54 -0.02
CA GLU A 103 -8.03 9.25 1.20
C GLU A 103 -9.56 9.21 1.42
N GLN A 104 -9.99 9.06 2.65
CA GLN A 104 -11.38 8.76 3.05
C GLN A 104 -12.41 9.66 2.35
N THR A 105 -12.19 10.97 2.36
CA THR A 105 -13.14 11.94 1.78
C THR A 105 -13.18 11.84 0.25
N LEU A 106 -12.02 11.66 -0.38
CA LEU A 106 -11.89 11.47 -1.82
C LEU A 106 -12.52 10.15 -2.27
N ALA A 107 -12.25 9.05 -1.55
CA ALA A 107 -12.81 7.74 -1.87
C ALA A 107 -14.33 7.77 -1.88
N ARG A 108 -14.93 8.31 -0.82
CA ARG A 108 -16.39 8.42 -0.70
C ARG A 108 -17.01 9.34 -1.76
N ARG A 109 -16.40 10.51 -2.01
CA ARG A 109 -16.86 11.43 -3.06
C ARG A 109 -16.82 10.76 -4.43
N PHE A 110 -15.74 10.08 -4.77
CA PHE A 110 -15.65 9.37 -6.04
C PHE A 110 -16.68 8.23 -6.13
N ALA A 111 -16.88 7.47 -5.06
CA ALA A 111 -17.85 6.38 -5.03
C ALA A 111 -19.28 6.88 -5.22
N GLU A 112 -19.66 7.99 -4.61
CA GLU A 112 -20.97 8.62 -4.82
C GLU A 112 -21.15 9.08 -6.27
N GLU A 113 -20.15 9.72 -6.85
CA GLU A 113 -20.19 10.17 -8.25
C GLU A 113 -20.17 8.99 -9.24
N PHE A 114 -19.38 7.93 -8.97
CA PHE A 114 -19.22 6.81 -9.91
C PHE A 114 -20.29 5.74 -9.74
N ALA A 115 -20.54 5.23 -8.52
CA ALA A 115 -21.47 4.13 -8.28
C ALA A 115 -22.86 4.62 -7.87
N GLY A 116 -22.95 5.76 -7.22
CA GLY A 116 -24.16 6.32 -6.61
C GLY A 116 -24.25 6.03 -5.11
N THR A 117 -25.04 6.85 -4.43
CA THR A 117 -25.27 6.74 -2.98
C THR A 117 -25.80 5.36 -2.60
N GLY A 118 -25.16 4.71 -1.61
CA GLY A 118 -25.56 3.38 -1.12
C GLY A 118 -25.23 2.21 -2.06
N ARG A 119 -24.47 2.44 -3.13
CA ARG A 119 -24.05 1.40 -4.09
C ARG A 119 -22.63 0.91 -3.88
N TYR A 120 -22.05 1.19 -2.73
CA TYR A 120 -20.74 0.73 -2.32
C TYR A 120 -20.70 0.39 -0.82
N ARG A 121 -19.72 -0.38 -0.42
CA ARG A 121 -19.41 -0.68 0.99
C ARG A 121 -17.96 -0.35 1.31
N ILE A 122 -17.68 -0.05 2.56
CA ILE A 122 -16.31 0.04 3.06
C ILE A 122 -15.81 -1.39 3.24
N ASN A 123 -14.78 -1.75 2.48
CA ASN A 123 -14.07 -3.02 2.63
C ASN A 123 -13.02 -2.91 3.73
N HIS A 124 -12.18 -1.86 3.66
CA HIS A 124 -11.18 -1.54 4.68
C HIS A 124 -11.11 -0.04 4.93
N SER A 125 -10.89 0.30 6.20
CA SER A 125 -10.48 1.64 6.61
C SER A 125 -9.12 1.52 7.28
N MET A 126 -8.10 2.18 6.73
CA MET A 126 -6.71 2.04 7.16
C MET A 126 -6.11 3.38 7.53
N THR A 127 -5.38 3.44 8.64
CA THR A 127 -4.51 4.59 8.91
C THR A 127 -3.20 4.42 8.15
N VAL A 128 -2.81 5.46 7.41
CA VAL A 128 -1.45 5.59 6.89
C VAL A 128 -0.58 6.08 8.03
N MET A 129 0.49 5.34 8.32
CA MET A 129 1.39 5.69 9.41
C MET A 129 2.81 5.89 8.86
N ARG A 130 3.55 6.84 9.44
CA ARG A 130 4.92 7.19 9.07
C ARG A 130 5.84 7.15 10.28
N LEU A 131 7.06 6.71 10.08
CA LEU A 131 8.13 6.66 11.05
C LEU A 131 9.40 7.28 10.47
N ASP A 132 9.92 8.32 11.11
CA ASP A 132 11.18 8.97 10.74
C ASP A 132 12.37 8.44 11.56
N HIS A 133 12.11 7.92 12.76
CA HIS A 133 13.10 7.25 13.62
C HIS A 133 12.43 6.24 14.54
N VAL A 134 13.10 5.15 14.82
CA VAL A 134 12.60 4.11 15.72
C VAL A 134 12.73 4.60 17.17
N ALA A 135 11.63 4.58 17.92
CA ALA A 135 11.65 4.89 19.36
C ALA A 135 12.42 3.80 20.13
N ASN A 136 12.82 4.11 21.35
CA ASN A 136 13.45 3.11 22.22
C ASN A 136 12.53 1.91 22.39
N HIS A 137 12.97 0.78 21.90
CA HIS A 137 12.24 -0.47 21.89
C HIS A 137 13.10 -1.58 22.48
N THR A 138 12.55 -2.29 23.46
CA THR A 138 13.18 -3.51 23.96
C THR A 138 12.71 -4.67 23.13
N PRO A 139 13.58 -5.31 22.34
CA PRO A 139 13.18 -6.41 21.48
C PRO A 139 12.83 -7.66 22.30
N SER A 140 11.93 -8.45 21.75
CA SER A 140 11.67 -9.81 22.23
C SER A 140 12.91 -10.71 22.00
N PRO A 141 13.02 -11.87 22.70
CA PRO A 141 14.07 -12.84 22.39
C PRO A 141 14.11 -13.21 20.92
N GLY A 142 15.32 -13.42 20.37
CA GLY A 142 15.53 -13.75 18.96
C GLY A 142 16.15 -12.60 18.16
N ALA A 143 16.13 -12.72 16.84
CA ALA A 143 16.68 -11.73 15.91
C ALA A 143 15.94 -11.73 14.57
N ALA A 144 15.99 -10.59 13.86
CA ALA A 144 15.53 -10.51 12.49
C ALA A 144 16.57 -11.13 11.55
N ARG A 145 16.10 -11.85 10.54
CA ARG A 145 16.95 -12.34 9.44
C ARG A 145 16.21 -12.29 8.10
N PRO A 146 16.94 -12.16 6.99
CA PRO A 146 16.34 -12.27 5.68
C PRO A 146 15.81 -13.68 5.39
N LEU A 147 14.93 -13.76 4.39
CA LEU A 147 14.33 -14.99 3.88
C LEU A 147 15.39 -15.92 3.28
N ARG A 148 15.25 -17.23 3.50
CA ARG A 148 16.11 -18.31 2.99
C ARG A 148 15.31 -19.36 2.22
N GLU A 149 16.00 -20.24 1.48
CA GLU A 149 15.36 -21.34 0.73
C GLU A 149 14.54 -22.29 1.63
N GLU A 150 15.04 -22.60 2.81
CA GLU A 150 14.34 -23.46 3.77
C GLU A 150 13.00 -22.88 4.25
N ASP A 151 12.81 -21.56 4.14
CA ASP A 151 11.58 -20.89 4.57
C ASP A 151 10.42 -21.10 3.57
N LEU A 152 10.68 -21.58 2.37
CA LEU A 152 9.65 -21.91 1.37
C LEU A 152 8.67 -22.97 1.84
N PHE A 153 9.02 -23.78 2.86
CA PHE A 153 8.12 -24.78 3.42
C PHE A 153 6.94 -24.17 4.19
N PHE A 154 7.04 -22.93 4.69
CA PHE A 154 5.98 -22.35 5.53
C PHE A 154 5.62 -20.89 5.17
N VAL A 155 6.55 -20.05 4.70
CA VAL A 155 6.28 -18.63 4.40
C VAL A 155 5.18 -18.43 3.37
N PRO A 156 5.05 -19.22 2.28
CA PRO A 156 3.90 -19.11 1.37
C PRO A 156 2.55 -19.29 2.07
N TYR A 157 2.47 -20.18 3.04
CA TYR A 157 1.26 -20.39 3.86
C TYR A 157 1.00 -19.20 4.79
N TRP A 158 2.05 -18.62 5.39
CA TRP A 158 1.91 -17.41 6.22
C TRP A 158 1.49 -16.20 5.39
N CYS A 159 1.98 -16.05 4.17
CA CYS A 159 1.53 -15.01 3.25
C CYS A 159 0.04 -15.15 2.93
N ARG A 160 -0.43 -16.38 2.71
CA ARG A 160 -1.86 -16.65 2.47
C ARG A 160 -2.71 -16.42 3.72
N ALA A 161 -2.25 -16.88 4.90
CA ALA A 161 -2.94 -16.63 6.16
C ALA A 161 -3.02 -15.13 6.48
N PHE A 162 -1.95 -14.37 6.22
CA PHE A 162 -1.99 -12.90 6.27
C PHE A 162 -3.05 -12.33 5.33
N ALA A 163 -3.08 -12.77 4.08
CA ALA A 163 -4.02 -12.27 3.09
C ALA A 163 -5.48 -12.58 3.46
N GLU A 164 -5.73 -13.74 4.06
CA GLU A 164 -7.04 -14.13 4.60
C GLU A 164 -7.45 -13.24 5.77
N GLU A 165 -6.59 -13.08 6.77
CA GLU A 165 -6.89 -12.24 7.95
C GLU A 165 -6.99 -10.75 7.62
N ALA A 166 -6.22 -10.28 6.65
CA ALA A 166 -6.27 -8.90 6.16
C ALA A 166 -7.35 -8.67 5.10
N HIS A 167 -8.12 -9.71 4.73
CA HIS A 167 -9.16 -9.67 3.69
C HIS A 167 -8.67 -9.04 2.37
N VAL A 168 -7.40 -9.23 2.04
CA VAL A 168 -6.82 -8.85 0.74
C VAL A 168 -6.81 -10.06 -0.19
N GLY A 169 -6.80 -9.83 -1.49
CA GLY A 169 -6.90 -10.92 -2.47
C GLY A 169 -5.92 -12.06 -2.19
N GLN A 170 -6.41 -13.30 -2.17
CA GLN A 170 -5.62 -14.49 -1.89
C GLN A 170 -5.03 -15.06 -3.19
N PRO A 171 -3.71 -15.01 -3.38
CA PRO A 171 -3.06 -15.75 -4.46
C PRO A 171 -3.18 -17.26 -4.23
N GLY A 172 -3.24 -18.03 -5.30
CA GLY A 172 -3.09 -19.48 -5.23
C GLY A 172 -1.77 -19.88 -4.57
N LEU A 173 -1.68 -21.11 -4.08
CA LEU A 173 -0.47 -21.58 -3.38
C LEU A 173 0.78 -21.51 -4.27
N ASP A 174 0.68 -21.94 -5.52
CA ASP A 174 1.80 -21.93 -6.48
C ASP A 174 2.29 -20.49 -6.74
N ALA A 175 1.37 -19.54 -6.90
CA ALA A 175 1.71 -18.12 -7.03
C ALA A 175 2.38 -17.58 -5.77
N SER A 176 1.93 -17.99 -4.57
CA SER A 176 2.55 -17.61 -3.30
C SER A 176 3.96 -18.17 -3.17
N ILE A 177 4.19 -19.42 -3.58
CA ILE A 177 5.51 -20.06 -3.57
C ILE A 177 6.44 -19.29 -4.51
N GLU A 178 6.00 -19.02 -5.72
CA GLU A 178 6.81 -18.32 -6.74
C GLU A 178 7.13 -16.88 -6.30
N GLN A 179 6.16 -16.15 -5.76
CA GLN A 179 6.38 -14.82 -5.21
C GLN A 179 7.35 -14.83 -4.02
N THR A 180 7.26 -15.82 -3.14
CA THR A 180 8.18 -15.99 -2.01
C THR A 180 9.59 -16.28 -2.51
N ARG A 181 9.74 -17.20 -3.49
CA ARG A 181 11.03 -17.54 -4.09
C ARG A 181 11.74 -16.34 -4.70
N LYS A 182 11.03 -15.47 -5.40
CA LYS A 182 11.57 -14.23 -5.99
C LYS A 182 12.09 -13.23 -4.95
N ARG A 183 11.73 -13.39 -3.68
CA ARG A 183 12.19 -12.53 -2.57
C ARG A 183 13.43 -13.06 -1.86
N ILE A 184 13.83 -14.31 -2.11
CA ILE A 184 15.06 -14.88 -1.57
C ILE A 184 16.25 -14.15 -2.19
N GLY A 185 17.17 -13.67 -1.35
CA GLY A 185 18.32 -12.90 -1.78
C GLY A 185 18.05 -11.43 -2.15
N ALA A 186 16.78 -11.02 -2.22
CA ALA A 186 16.42 -9.62 -2.53
C ALA A 186 16.44 -8.69 -1.30
N ASP A 187 16.68 -9.21 -0.12
CA ASP A 187 16.76 -8.45 1.14
C ASP A 187 15.51 -7.57 1.40
N THR A 188 14.34 -8.06 0.95
CA THR A 188 13.06 -7.35 1.08
C THR A 188 12.06 -8.07 1.98
N PHE A 189 12.35 -9.29 2.42
CA PHE A 189 11.48 -10.09 3.26
C PHE A 189 12.25 -10.62 4.46
N TYR A 190 11.73 -10.38 5.66
CA TYR A 190 12.39 -10.69 6.92
C TYR A 190 11.51 -11.54 7.82
N LEU A 191 12.16 -12.43 8.56
CA LEU A 191 11.56 -13.23 9.62
C LEU A 191 12.17 -12.84 10.96
N TRP A 192 11.36 -12.88 12.01
CA TRP A 192 11.86 -12.92 13.38
C TRP A 192 12.07 -14.38 13.79
N GLU A 193 13.28 -14.70 14.20
CA GLU A 193 13.66 -16.05 14.62
C GLU A 193 14.00 -16.07 16.11
N ASP A 194 13.20 -16.82 16.90
CA ASP A 194 13.45 -17.17 18.29
C ASP A 194 13.53 -18.69 18.36
N ARG A 195 14.74 -19.26 18.09
CA ARG A 195 15.02 -20.68 17.83
C ARG A 195 14.35 -21.21 16.55
N ILE A 196 13.18 -20.77 16.26
CA ILE A 196 12.43 -21.03 15.04
C ILE A 196 11.84 -19.73 14.51
N PRO A 197 11.47 -19.64 13.23
CA PRO A 197 10.73 -18.48 12.70
C PRO A 197 9.37 -18.34 13.40
N VAL A 198 9.04 -17.12 13.86
CA VAL A 198 7.83 -16.83 14.64
C VAL A 198 7.02 -15.64 14.15
N SER A 199 7.59 -14.81 13.25
CA SER A 199 6.91 -13.66 12.66
C SER A 199 7.54 -13.32 11.33
N GLN A 200 6.79 -12.66 10.42
CA GLN A 200 7.26 -12.17 9.14
C GLN A 200 6.88 -10.71 8.92
N ALA A 201 7.66 -10.02 8.09
CA ALA A 201 7.37 -8.69 7.55
C ALA A 201 8.14 -8.46 6.25
N CYS A 202 7.67 -7.58 5.39
CA CYS A 202 8.42 -7.26 4.18
C CYS A 202 8.49 -5.75 3.89
N HIS A 203 9.59 -5.34 3.26
CA HIS A 203 9.69 -4.13 2.48
C HIS A 203 8.92 -4.35 1.19
N ALA A 204 7.74 -3.77 1.08
CA ALA A 204 6.83 -4.02 -0.04
C ALA A 204 7.11 -3.12 -1.24
N ARG A 205 7.38 -1.85 -1.00
CA ARG A 205 7.57 -0.80 -2.01
C ARG A 205 8.57 0.24 -1.54
N SER A 206 9.36 0.78 -2.47
CA SER A 206 10.13 2.00 -2.27
C SER A 206 9.40 3.19 -2.89
N THR A 207 9.51 4.33 -2.25
CA THR A 207 9.19 5.63 -2.84
C THR A 207 10.49 6.36 -3.20
N MET A 208 10.46 7.67 -3.42
CA MET A 208 11.72 8.41 -3.68
C MET A 208 12.61 8.51 -2.44
N HIS A 209 11.99 8.66 -1.26
CA HIS A 209 12.71 8.92 -0.01
C HIS A 209 12.33 7.96 1.12
N GLY A 210 11.37 7.08 0.90
CA GLY A 210 10.83 6.21 1.93
C GLY A 210 10.62 4.77 1.50
N ALA A 211 10.33 3.93 2.47
CA ALA A 211 10.07 2.51 2.31
C ALA A 211 8.75 2.10 2.94
N ALA A 212 7.90 1.40 2.21
CA ALA A 212 6.63 0.87 2.72
C ALA A 212 6.80 -0.55 3.26
N ILE A 213 6.43 -0.79 4.51
CA ILE A 213 6.40 -2.10 5.17
C ILE A 213 5.01 -2.71 5.03
N SER A 214 4.94 -4.01 4.78
CA SER A 214 3.69 -4.76 4.64
C SER A 214 3.87 -6.23 5.05
N ALA A 215 2.80 -7.02 4.91
CA ALA A 215 2.76 -8.46 5.20
C ALA A 215 3.27 -8.82 6.61
N VAL A 216 3.00 -7.94 7.58
CA VAL A 216 3.34 -8.20 8.98
C VAL A 216 2.39 -9.27 9.52
N TYR A 217 2.94 -10.44 9.81
CA TYR A 217 2.15 -11.58 10.29
C TYR A 217 2.89 -12.37 11.35
N THR A 218 2.17 -12.70 12.39
CA THR A 218 2.62 -13.63 13.45
C THR A 218 1.58 -14.74 13.56
N PRO A 219 1.94 -16.00 13.32
CA PRO A 219 1.01 -17.12 13.48
C PRO A 219 0.39 -17.16 14.88
N PRO A 220 -0.87 -17.59 15.04
CA PRO A 220 -1.61 -17.56 16.31
C PRO A 220 -0.85 -18.09 17.52
N PRO A 221 -0.11 -19.24 17.46
CA PRO A 221 0.60 -19.77 18.63
C PRO A 221 1.73 -18.87 19.16
N TYR A 222 2.21 -17.90 18.36
CA TYR A 222 3.33 -17.02 18.71
C TYR A 222 2.90 -15.59 19.04
N ARG A 223 1.59 -15.28 18.98
CA ARG A 223 1.05 -13.94 19.27
C ARG A 223 1.18 -13.56 20.74
N GLY A 224 1.09 -12.26 21.01
CA GLY A 224 1.16 -11.73 22.37
C GLY A 224 2.56 -11.68 22.98
N ARG A 225 3.61 -12.05 22.24
CA ARG A 225 5.00 -12.12 22.73
C ARG A 225 5.90 -10.99 22.21
N GLY A 226 5.33 -10.01 21.51
CA GLY A 226 6.07 -8.84 21.00
C GLY A 226 6.88 -9.08 19.71
N TYR A 227 6.82 -10.27 19.09
CA TYR A 227 7.64 -10.60 17.92
C TYR A 227 7.38 -9.71 16.71
N ALA A 228 6.11 -9.41 16.39
CA ALA A 228 5.79 -8.46 15.31
C ALA A 228 6.36 -7.07 15.57
N SER A 229 6.27 -6.59 16.82
CA SER A 229 6.81 -5.31 17.25
C SER A 229 8.32 -5.26 17.04
N SER A 230 9.03 -6.29 17.49
CA SER A 230 10.48 -6.41 17.36
C SER A 230 10.92 -6.47 15.91
N LEU A 231 10.23 -7.28 15.09
CA LEU A 231 10.54 -7.41 13.67
C LEU A 231 10.32 -6.10 12.91
N VAL A 232 9.18 -5.42 13.12
CA VAL A 232 8.89 -4.17 12.43
C VAL A 232 9.84 -3.05 12.87
N ALA A 233 10.17 -2.97 14.16
CA ALA A 233 11.16 -2.02 14.65
C ALA A 233 12.54 -2.25 14.01
N GLU A 234 12.99 -3.49 13.96
CA GLU A 234 14.28 -3.85 13.35
C GLU A 234 14.29 -3.63 11.84
N LEU A 235 13.26 -4.05 11.12
CA LEU A 235 13.13 -3.79 9.68
C LEU A 235 13.10 -2.29 9.38
N SER A 236 12.38 -1.51 10.18
CA SER A 236 12.35 -0.04 10.04
C SER A 236 13.74 0.55 10.23
N ARG A 237 14.50 0.10 11.26
CA ARG A 237 15.87 0.55 11.51
C ARG A 237 16.77 0.23 10.32
N VAL A 238 16.74 -1.01 9.83
CA VAL A 238 17.53 -1.43 8.66
C VAL A 238 17.20 -0.59 7.42
N LEU A 239 15.92 -0.30 7.18
CA LEU A 239 15.51 0.50 6.03
C LEU A 239 15.97 1.96 6.15
N LEU A 240 15.91 2.56 7.33
CA LEU A 240 16.42 3.91 7.59
C LEU A 240 17.93 3.98 7.44
N GLU A 241 18.68 2.99 7.95
CA GLU A 241 20.14 2.89 7.79
C GLU A 241 20.58 2.70 6.33
N ARG A 242 19.71 2.13 5.48
CA ARG A 242 19.93 2.04 4.03
C ARG A 242 19.66 3.37 3.28
N GLY A 243 19.43 4.46 3.99
CA GLY A 243 19.29 5.80 3.44
C GLY A 243 17.85 6.27 3.18
N ASN A 244 16.84 5.47 3.55
CA ASN A 244 15.47 5.97 3.51
C ASN A 244 15.27 7.04 4.58
N ARG A 245 14.56 8.12 4.26
CA ARG A 245 14.25 9.20 5.22
C ARG A 245 13.13 8.80 6.17
N PHE A 246 12.28 7.86 5.77
CA PHE A 246 11.16 7.38 6.57
C PHE A 246 10.74 5.96 6.17
N CYS A 247 10.04 5.29 7.08
CA CYS A 247 9.24 4.11 6.77
C CYS A 247 7.75 4.45 6.87
N CYS A 248 6.91 3.79 6.07
CA CYS A 248 5.46 3.93 6.17
C CYS A 248 4.77 2.56 6.09
N LEU A 249 3.54 2.52 6.56
CA LEU A 249 2.68 1.35 6.45
C LEU A 249 1.20 1.76 6.49
N PHE A 250 0.35 0.83 6.09
CA PHE A 250 -1.10 0.93 6.22
C PHE A 250 -1.55 -0.05 7.29
N ALA A 251 -2.26 0.44 8.30
CA ALA A 251 -2.77 -0.36 9.41
C ALA A 251 -4.30 -0.30 9.45
N ASP A 252 -4.95 -1.47 9.45
CA ASP A 252 -6.40 -1.54 9.56
C ASP A 252 -6.88 -0.91 10.88
N THR A 253 -7.77 0.08 10.78
CA THR A 253 -8.34 0.77 11.95
C THR A 253 -9.21 -0.16 12.81
N ALA A 254 -9.73 -1.23 12.24
CA ALA A 254 -10.46 -2.27 12.96
C ALA A 254 -9.54 -3.17 13.80
N ASN A 255 -8.19 -3.07 13.62
CA ASN A 255 -7.20 -3.82 14.38
C ASN A 255 -6.41 -2.89 15.34
N PRO A 256 -6.97 -2.54 16.52
CA PRO A 256 -6.32 -1.64 17.46
C PRO A 256 -5.00 -2.19 18.01
N VAL A 257 -4.82 -3.52 18.02
CA VAL A 257 -3.58 -4.16 18.47
C VAL A 257 -2.43 -3.79 17.53
N SER A 258 -2.61 -3.92 16.22
CA SER A 258 -1.61 -3.55 15.21
C SER A 258 -1.31 -2.06 15.27
N CYS A 259 -2.32 -1.19 15.28
CA CYS A 259 -2.14 0.25 15.41
C CYS A 259 -1.35 0.62 16.68
N GLY A 260 -1.66 -0.03 17.82
CA GLY A 260 -0.96 0.18 19.08
C GLY A 260 0.51 -0.29 19.04
N ILE A 261 0.82 -1.38 18.32
CA ILE A 261 2.18 -1.86 18.10
C ILE A 261 2.98 -0.79 17.34
N TYR A 262 2.48 -0.29 16.23
CA TYR A 262 3.20 0.67 15.39
C TYR A 262 3.43 2.00 16.09
N ARG A 263 2.45 2.53 16.82
CA ARG A 263 2.62 3.76 17.63
C ARG A 263 3.71 3.59 18.69
N ARG A 264 3.82 2.43 19.37
CA ARG A 264 4.90 2.17 20.33
C ARG A 264 6.29 2.09 19.70
N ILE A 265 6.39 1.67 18.43
CA ILE A 265 7.65 1.68 17.67
C ILE A 265 8.05 3.12 17.29
N GLY A 266 7.11 4.08 17.28
CA GLY A 266 7.34 5.46 16.91
C GLY A 266 6.62 5.92 15.64
N TYR A 267 5.79 5.06 15.04
CA TYR A 267 4.94 5.45 13.90
C TYR A 267 3.87 6.46 14.33
N VAL A 268 3.67 7.47 13.50
CA VAL A 268 2.68 8.53 13.69
C VAL A 268 1.61 8.44 12.62
N ASP A 269 0.35 8.55 13.01
CA ASP A 269 -0.79 8.58 12.09
C ASP A 269 -0.72 9.81 11.17
N ARG A 270 -1.01 9.65 9.90
CA ARG A 270 -1.03 10.73 8.89
C ARG A 270 -2.42 11.02 8.36
N CYS A 271 -3.07 10.04 7.79
CA CYS A 271 -4.42 10.16 7.25
C CYS A 271 -5.14 8.80 7.28
N ILE A 272 -6.42 8.82 7.03
CA ILE A 272 -7.23 7.62 6.79
C ILE A 272 -7.38 7.43 5.29
N VAL A 273 -7.16 6.21 4.82
CA VAL A 273 -7.51 5.77 3.47
C VAL A 273 -8.58 4.70 3.55
N GLU A 274 -9.49 4.72 2.60
CA GLU A 274 -10.56 3.72 2.50
C GLU A 274 -10.48 2.94 1.20
N ASP A 275 -10.62 1.65 1.33
CA ASP A 275 -10.88 0.71 0.25
C ASP A 275 -12.39 0.50 0.18
N LEU A 276 -13.02 1.04 -0.86
CA LEU A 276 -14.46 0.93 -1.11
C LEU A 276 -14.69 -0.06 -2.25
N GLN A 277 -15.64 -0.96 -2.09
CA GLN A 277 -16.04 -1.93 -3.11
C GLN A 277 -17.46 -1.66 -3.59
N TRP A 278 -17.69 -1.84 -4.88
CA TRP A 278 -19.03 -1.69 -5.48
C TRP A 278 -19.93 -2.83 -5.03
N LEU A 279 -21.17 -2.49 -4.76
CA LEU A 279 -22.24 -3.47 -4.57
C LEU A 279 -22.76 -3.93 -5.93
N PRO A 280 -23.20 -5.21 -6.06
CA PRO A 280 -23.79 -5.73 -7.29
C PRO A 280 -24.99 -4.95 -7.80
#